data_871d7b82a56ec9831008402235527a78
#
_entry.id   871d7b82a56ec9831008402235527a78
#
_cell.length_a   1.000
_cell.length_b   1.000
_cell.length_c   1.000
_cell.angle_alpha   90.00
_cell.angle_beta   90.00
_cell.angle_gamma   90.00
#
_symmetry.space_group_name_H-M   'P 1'
#
loop_
_entity.id
_entity.type
_entity.pdbx_description
1 polymer ?
#
loop_
_entity_poly.entity_id
_entity_poly.type
_entity_poly.pdbx_seq_one_letter_code
_entity_poly.pdbx_strand_id
1 'polypeptide(L)'
;MDEFETYRPLLFSIAYRMLGSASEAEDMVQETYLRLRLAQDGQIRSLKSYLTTIITRLCLDELKSARVQREQYIGPWLPEPLLTDDAGATLEERETVSMAFLVLLEALTPPERAVFLLHKVFDYPYEEIGAMIGKNPAACRQAFHRAQQHLAAHERRFAPSLETQRELVGRFLLAAQSGDVQALTDALAQDVVVWSDGGGKVSAALRPVLGQERVLRFVQGLLRKSLADLTISVETINGAPAVLFWTGGTLFMVSSFRLANGQIQEIYGILNPDKLAYLQRQLQTRR
;
A
#
# COMPACT_ATOMS: atom_id res chain seq x y z
N MET A 1 4.99 30.09 -8.47
CA MET A 1 4.88 28.65 -8.19
C MET A 1 3.71 28.16 -9.02
N ASP A 2 3.88 27.11 -9.82
CA ASP A 2 2.82 26.61 -10.70
C ASP A 2 1.65 26.14 -9.80
N GLU A 3 0.43 26.59 -10.03
CA GLU A 3 -0.76 26.25 -9.24
C GLU A 3 -0.99 24.73 -9.20
N PHE A 4 -0.52 24.01 -10.22
CA PHE A 4 -0.53 22.54 -10.27
C PHE A 4 0.25 21.91 -9.11
N GLU A 5 1.42 22.44 -8.76
CA GLU A 5 2.26 21.87 -7.70
C GLU A 5 1.58 21.86 -6.33
N THR A 6 0.63 22.79 -6.09
CA THR A 6 -0.19 22.80 -4.88
C THR A 6 -1.10 21.56 -4.78
N TYR A 7 -1.55 21.03 -5.91
CA TYR A 7 -2.43 19.86 -5.96
C TYR A 7 -1.67 18.53 -6.18
N ARG A 8 -0.38 18.59 -6.54
CA ARG A 8 0.43 17.39 -6.79
C ARG A 8 0.35 16.33 -5.67
N PRO A 9 0.47 16.70 -4.35
CA PRO A 9 0.36 15.72 -3.28
C PRO A 9 -1.02 15.03 -3.22
N LEU A 10 -2.10 15.78 -3.45
CA LEU A 10 -3.45 15.23 -3.51
C LEU A 10 -3.61 14.26 -4.69
N LEU A 11 -3.12 14.64 -5.87
CA LEU A 11 -3.20 13.81 -7.07
C LEU A 11 -2.42 12.51 -6.90
N PHE A 12 -1.20 12.59 -6.40
CA PHE A 12 -0.38 11.42 -6.09
C PHE A 12 -1.08 10.51 -5.06
N SER A 13 -1.64 11.10 -3.99
CA SER A 13 -2.37 10.38 -2.94
C SER A 13 -3.57 9.61 -3.48
N ILE A 14 -4.35 10.21 -4.41
CA ILE A 14 -5.46 9.54 -5.09
C ILE A 14 -4.94 8.39 -5.96
N ALA A 15 -3.96 8.67 -6.82
CA ALA A 15 -3.44 7.68 -7.75
C ALA A 15 -2.79 6.49 -7.02
N TYR A 16 -1.97 6.73 -6.00
CA TYR A 16 -1.32 5.68 -5.25
C TYR A 16 -2.32 4.76 -4.54
N ARG A 17 -3.36 5.31 -3.90
CA ARG A 17 -4.42 4.49 -3.27
C ARG A 17 -5.27 3.74 -4.30
N MET A 18 -5.44 4.31 -5.50
CA MET A 18 -6.15 3.62 -6.57
C MET A 18 -5.33 2.49 -7.19
N LEU A 19 -4.04 2.70 -7.43
CA LEU A 19 -3.21 1.77 -8.21
C LEU A 19 -2.41 0.79 -7.33
N GLY A 20 -2.04 1.22 -6.11
CA GLY A 20 -1.13 0.45 -5.24
C GLY A 20 0.32 0.45 -5.74
N SER A 21 0.65 1.29 -6.72
CA SER A 21 1.98 1.45 -7.30
C SER A 21 2.38 2.91 -7.23
N ALA A 22 3.50 3.21 -6.60
CA ALA A 22 4.01 4.57 -6.45
C ALA A 22 4.61 5.09 -7.78
N SER A 23 5.23 4.21 -8.55
CA SER A 23 5.74 4.53 -9.87
C SER A 23 4.62 4.88 -10.85
N GLU A 24 3.58 4.03 -10.95
CA GLU A 24 2.42 4.33 -11.79
C GLU A 24 1.68 5.60 -11.31
N ALA A 25 1.60 5.84 -9.99
CA ALA A 25 1.00 7.06 -9.47
C ALA A 25 1.73 8.32 -9.93
N GLU A 26 3.06 8.32 -9.94
CA GLU A 26 3.85 9.43 -10.49
C GLU A 26 3.60 9.62 -12.00
N ASP A 27 3.52 8.54 -12.77
CA ASP A 27 3.22 8.60 -14.19
C ASP A 27 1.83 9.22 -14.45
N MET A 28 0.82 8.85 -13.64
CA MET A 28 -0.52 9.44 -13.73
C MET A 28 -0.52 10.93 -13.37
N VAL A 29 0.28 11.34 -12.39
CA VAL A 29 0.44 12.76 -12.03
C VAL A 29 1.07 13.53 -13.18
N GLN A 30 2.11 13.00 -13.82
CA GLN A 30 2.77 13.62 -14.97
C GLN A 30 1.81 13.73 -16.16
N GLU A 31 1.07 12.67 -16.48
CA GLU A 31 0.07 12.68 -17.55
C GLU A 31 -1.06 13.70 -17.27
N THR A 32 -1.46 13.84 -16.00
CA THR A 32 -2.43 14.86 -15.58
C THR A 32 -1.91 16.27 -15.83
N TYR A 33 -0.63 16.53 -15.56
CA TYR A 33 0.02 17.80 -15.86
C TYR A 33 0.05 18.09 -17.37
N LEU A 34 0.41 17.10 -18.17
CA LEU A 34 0.43 17.26 -19.62
C LEU A 34 -0.96 17.59 -20.18
N ARG A 35 -2.02 16.94 -19.70
CA ARG A 35 -3.40 17.24 -20.07
C ARG A 35 -3.84 18.63 -19.65
N LEU A 36 -3.42 19.10 -18.46
CA LEU A 36 -3.67 20.47 -18.05
C LEU A 36 -3.03 21.48 -19.01
N ARG A 37 -1.78 21.23 -19.43
CA ARG A 37 -1.04 22.11 -20.37
C ARG A 37 -1.67 22.18 -21.76
N LEU A 38 -2.40 21.15 -22.17
CA LEU A 38 -3.11 21.09 -23.44
C LEU A 38 -4.55 21.65 -23.35
N ALA A 39 -5.06 21.90 -22.12
CA ALA A 39 -6.37 22.48 -21.94
C ALA A 39 -6.39 23.94 -22.41
N GLN A 40 -7.50 24.34 -23.07
CA GLN A 40 -7.68 25.74 -23.48
C GLN A 40 -8.07 26.59 -22.27
N ASP A 41 -7.44 27.75 -22.13
CA ASP A 41 -7.74 28.73 -21.09
C ASP A 41 -9.22 29.16 -21.18
N GLY A 42 -9.89 29.24 -20.01
CA GLY A 42 -11.24 29.76 -19.86
C GLY A 42 -12.36 28.75 -19.61
N GLN A 43 -12.10 27.45 -19.68
CA GLN A 43 -13.13 26.42 -19.42
C GLN A 43 -13.07 25.81 -18.00
N ILE A 44 -12.01 26.04 -17.23
CA ILE A 44 -11.80 25.40 -15.92
C ILE A 44 -12.41 26.26 -14.82
N ARG A 45 -13.57 25.83 -14.27
CA ARG A 45 -14.25 26.50 -13.15
C ARG A 45 -13.58 26.23 -11.79
N SER A 46 -13.02 25.06 -11.60
CA SER A 46 -12.28 24.63 -10.40
C SER A 46 -11.13 23.74 -10.83
N LEU A 47 -9.89 24.23 -10.63
CA LEU A 47 -8.69 23.49 -11.00
C LEU A 47 -8.60 22.18 -10.21
N LYS A 48 -8.90 22.19 -8.91
CA LYS A 48 -8.93 20.99 -8.06
C LYS A 48 -9.85 19.90 -8.65
N SER A 49 -11.11 20.25 -8.94
CA SER A 49 -12.10 19.31 -9.47
C SER A 49 -11.73 18.79 -10.87
N TYR A 50 -11.16 19.66 -11.71
CA TYR A 50 -10.69 19.32 -13.04
C TYR A 50 -9.53 18.29 -12.98
N LEU A 51 -8.50 18.58 -12.18
CA LEU A 51 -7.34 17.70 -12.01
C LEU A 51 -7.73 16.36 -11.38
N THR A 52 -8.57 16.38 -10.33
CA THR A 52 -9.08 15.15 -9.70
C THR A 52 -9.88 14.29 -10.70
N THR A 53 -10.64 14.93 -11.59
CA THR A 53 -11.35 14.20 -12.65
C THR A 53 -10.39 13.51 -13.61
N ILE A 54 -9.36 14.21 -14.05
CA ILE A 54 -8.36 13.65 -14.99
C ILE A 54 -7.65 12.46 -14.34
N ILE A 55 -7.06 12.65 -13.15
CA ILE A 55 -6.29 11.59 -12.51
C ILE A 55 -7.15 10.37 -12.20
N THR A 56 -8.39 10.57 -11.76
CA THR A 56 -9.33 9.46 -11.48
C THR A 56 -9.62 8.64 -12.74
N ARG A 57 -9.84 9.29 -13.88
CA ARG A 57 -10.10 8.60 -15.16
C ARG A 57 -8.87 7.85 -15.64
N LEU A 58 -7.69 8.45 -15.55
CA LEU A 58 -6.42 7.79 -15.87
C LEU A 58 -6.22 6.54 -15.01
N CYS A 59 -6.40 6.64 -13.70
CA CYS A 59 -6.29 5.49 -12.81
C CYS A 59 -7.34 4.41 -13.09
N LEU A 60 -8.58 4.78 -13.45
CA LEU A 60 -9.60 3.81 -13.83
C LEU A 60 -9.26 3.06 -15.11
N ASP A 61 -8.64 3.72 -16.09
CA ASP A 61 -8.21 3.07 -17.33
C ASP A 61 -7.01 2.17 -17.08
N GLU A 62 -6.04 2.61 -16.25
CA GLU A 62 -4.90 1.80 -15.85
C GLU A 62 -5.32 0.54 -15.07
N LEU A 63 -6.27 0.65 -14.13
CA LEU A 63 -6.78 -0.50 -13.37
C LEU A 63 -7.44 -1.57 -14.25
N LYS A 64 -8.02 -1.19 -15.40
CA LYS A 64 -8.54 -2.17 -16.37
C LYS A 64 -7.40 -2.96 -17.03
N SER A 65 -6.31 -2.26 -17.39
CA SER A 65 -5.10 -2.87 -17.94
C SER A 65 -4.37 -3.73 -16.90
N ALA A 66 -4.13 -3.17 -15.72
CA ALA A 66 -3.44 -3.82 -14.61
C ALA A 66 -4.12 -5.11 -14.14
N ARG A 67 -5.47 -5.19 -14.20
CA ARG A 67 -6.19 -6.41 -13.86
C ARG A 67 -5.78 -7.59 -14.72
N VAL A 68 -5.66 -7.41 -16.02
CA VAL A 68 -5.22 -8.45 -16.96
C VAL A 68 -3.77 -8.87 -16.67
N GLN A 69 -2.91 -7.90 -16.36
CA GLN A 69 -1.51 -8.17 -16.02
C GLN A 69 -1.39 -8.93 -14.69
N ARG A 70 -2.23 -8.59 -13.67
CA ARG A 70 -2.24 -9.26 -12.37
C ARG A 70 -2.76 -10.70 -12.44
N GLU A 71 -3.62 -11.04 -13.38
CA GLU A 71 -4.03 -12.44 -13.63
C GLU A 71 -2.87 -13.32 -14.11
N GLN A 72 -1.83 -12.71 -14.72
CA GLN A 72 -0.61 -13.38 -15.17
C GLN A 72 0.57 -13.23 -14.20
N TYR A 73 0.38 -12.52 -13.09
CA TYR A 73 1.44 -12.24 -12.13
C TYR A 73 1.85 -13.50 -11.35
N ILE A 74 3.17 -13.68 -11.21
CA ILE A 74 3.72 -14.87 -10.54
C ILE A 74 3.77 -14.65 -9.03
N GLY A 75 2.92 -15.35 -8.30
CA GLY A 75 2.79 -15.26 -6.86
C GLY A 75 1.82 -14.17 -6.40
N PRO A 76 1.74 -13.89 -5.10
CA PRO A 76 0.90 -12.82 -4.56
C PRO A 76 1.39 -11.45 -5.04
N TRP A 77 0.49 -10.64 -5.57
CA TRP A 77 0.78 -9.25 -5.88
C TRP A 77 0.55 -8.39 -4.63
N LEU A 78 1.56 -7.62 -4.22
CA LEU A 78 1.46 -6.66 -3.12
C LEU A 78 1.68 -5.24 -3.65
N PRO A 79 1.08 -4.21 -3.03
CA PRO A 79 1.39 -2.82 -3.35
C PRO A 79 2.87 -2.46 -3.21
N GLU A 80 3.33 -1.45 -3.97
CA GLU A 80 4.67 -0.90 -3.80
C GLU A 80 4.80 -0.21 -2.44
N PRO A 81 5.88 -0.43 -1.69
CA PRO A 81 6.10 0.25 -0.42
C PRO A 81 6.47 1.72 -0.66
N LEU A 82 5.88 2.60 0.16
CA LEU A 82 6.06 4.05 0.08
C LEU A 82 6.60 4.58 1.41
N LEU A 83 7.72 5.33 1.38
CA LEU A 83 8.21 6.05 2.55
C LEU A 83 7.22 7.15 2.93
N THR A 84 6.81 7.18 4.18
CA THR A 84 5.87 8.18 4.69
C THR A 84 6.47 8.90 5.91
N ASP A 85 6.16 10.19 6.05
CA ASP A 85 6.59 10.94 7.22
C ASP A 85 5.60 10.75 8.38
N ASP A 86 6.13 10.63 9.61
CA ASP A 86 5.32 10.51 10.82
C ASP A 86 4.74 11.85 11.28
N ALA A 87 5.31 12.96 10.83
CA ALA A 87 5.00 14.28 11.33
C ALA A 87 3.63 14.78 10.82
N GLY A 88 2.66 14.84 11.71
CA GLY A 88 1.39 15.52 11.48
C GLY A 88 0.27 14.71 10.82
N ALA A 89 0.53 13.48 10.35
CA ALA A 89 -0.52 12.63 9.78
C ALA A 89 -1.46 12.08 10.88
N THR A 90 -2.76 12.16 10.66
CA THR A 90 -3.78 11.58 11.54
C THR A 90 -3.75 10.06 11.49
N LEU A 91 -4.35 9.38 12.48
CA LEU A 91 -4.50 7.93 12.48
C LEU A 91 -5.24 7.45 11.22
N GLU A 92 -6.32 8.12 10.84
CA GLU A 92 -7.14 7.80 9.67
C GLU A 92 -6.35 7.93 8.36
N GLU A 93 -5.54 8.99 8.21
CA GLU A 93 -4.66 9.17 7.04
C GLU A 93 -3.63 8.04 6.92
N ARG A 94 -3.07 7.58 8.04
CA ARG A 94 -2.12 6.46 8.08
C ARG A 94 -2.78 5.12 7.76
N GLU A 95 -3.96 4.88 8.32
CA GLU A 95 -4.73 3.65 8.04
C GLU A 95 -5.07 3.54 6.56
N THR A 96 -5.47 4.65 5.92
CA THR A 96 -5.86 4.67 4.49
C THR A 96 -4.69 4.53 3.51
N VAL A 97 -3.45 4.54 3.98
CA VAL A 97 -2.25 4.28 3.17
C VAL A 97 -1.54 2.99 3.60
N SER A 98 -2.00 2.34 4.67
CA SER A 98 -1.37 1.13 5.19
C SER A 98 -1.34 0.00 4.15
N MET A 99 -0.31 -0.84 4.21
CA MET A 99 -0.18 -2.00 3.32
C MET A 99 -1.42 -2.91 3.39
N ALA A 100 -1.92 -3.15 4.60
CA ALA A 100 -3.13 -3.95 4.80
C ALA A 100 -4.35 -3.35 4.10
N PHE A 101 -4.56 -2.04 4.21
CA PHE A 101 -5.66 -1.35 3.55
C PHE A 101 -5.52 -1.40 2.02
N LEU A 102 -4.33 -1.14 1.48
CA LEU A 102 -4.08 -1.21 0.03
C LEU A 102 -4.34 -2.61 -0.52
N VAL A 103 -3.92 -3.66 0.20
CA VAL A 103 -4.21 -5.05 -0.18
C VAL A 103 -5.71 -5.34 -0.17
N LEU A 104 -6.46 -4.82 0.82
CA LEU A 104 -7.92 -4.96 0.87
C LEU A 104 -8.61 -4.31 -0.33
N LEU A 105 -8.12 -3.17 -0.80
CA LEU A 105 -8.68 -2.50 -1.96
C LEU A 105 -8.59 -3.35 -3.24
N GLU A 106 -7.67 -4.33 -3.31
CA GLU A 106 -7.56 -5.23 -4.45
C GLU A 106 -8.79 -6.13 -4.65
N ALA A 107 -9.58 -6.34 -3.60
CA ALA A 107 -10.85 -7.07 -3.69
C ALA A 107 -11.98 -6.28 -4.38
N LEU A 108 -11.81 -4.96 -4.55
CA LEU A 108 -12.80 -4.08 -5.16
C LEU A 108 -12.65 -4.03 -6.68
N THR A 109 -13.77 -3.90 -7.37
CA THR A 109 -13.75 -3.53 -8.80
C THR A 109 -13.22 -2.10 -8.96
N PRO A 110 -12.62 -1.72 -10.11
CA PRO A 110 -12.12 -0.37 -10.32
C PRO A 110 -13.12 0.74 -10.00
N PRO A 111 -14.42 0.67 -10.42
CA PRO A 111 -15.40 1.68 -10.04
C PRO A 111 -15.74 1.70 -8.55
N GLU A 112 -15.78 0.55 -7.87
CA GLU A 112 -16.02 0.47 -6.43
C GLU A 112 -14.87 1.09 -5.65
N ARG A 113 -13.63 0.79 -6.04
CA ARG A 113 -12.42 1.38 -5.46
C ARG A 113 -12.41 2.90 -5.62
N ALA A 114 -12.68 3.41 -6.83
CA ALA A 114 -12.71 4.85 -7.08
C ALA A 114 -13.77 5.55 -6.22
N VAL A 115 -15.01 5.04 -6.21
CA VAL A 115 -16.10 5.64 -5.42
C VAL A 115 -15.79 5.58 -3.92
N PHE A 116 -15.28 4.45 -3.44
CA PHE A 116 -14.93 4.28 -2.04
C PHE A 116 -13.86 5.29 -1.59
N LEU A 117 -12.77 5.38 -2.34
CA LEU A 117 -11.67 6.29 -2.02
C LEU A 117 -12.10 7.76 -2.11
N LEU A 118 -12.73 8.16 -3.21
CA LEU A 118 -13.15 9.54 -3.40
C LEU A 118 -14.15 10.00 -2.34
N HIS A 119 -15.07 9.13 -1.93
CA HIS A 119 -16.07 9.47 -0.93
C HIS A 119 -15.55 9.37 0.50
N LYS A 120 -14.93 8.22 0.88
CA LYS A 120 -14.54 7.92 2.27
C LYS A 120 -13.22 8.58 2.69
N VAL A 121 -12.26 8.72 1.75
CA VAL A 121 -10.91 9.21 2.07
C VAL A 121 -10.73 10.68 1.66
N PHE A 122 -11.37 11.10 0.57
CA PHE A 122 -11.21 12.44 0.01
C PHE A 122 -12.45 13.34 0.13
N ASP A 123 -13.51 12.86 0.80
CA ASP A 123 -14.75 13.61 1.13
C ASP A 123 -15.50 14.22 -0.06
N TYR A 124 -15.39 13.61 -1.25
CA TYR A 124 -16.18 14.07 -2.41
C TYR A 124 -17.64 13.61 -2.30
N PRO A 125 -18.62 14.49 -2.61
CA PRO A 125 -20.01 14.11 -2.68
C PRO A 125 -20.28 13.22 -3.92
N TYR A 126 -21.33 12.37 -3.86
CA TYR A 126 -21.64 11.43 -4.94
C TYR A 126 -21.95 12.11 -6.28
N GLU A 127 -22.45 13.33 -6.26
CA GLU A 127 -22.73 14.16 -7.43
C GLU A 127 -21.44 14.48 -8.20
N GLU A 128 -20.40 14.90 -7.49
CA GLU A 128 -19.07 15.17 -8.06
C GLU A 128 -18.39 13.88 -8.51
N ILE A 129 -18.43 12.83 -7.69
CA ILE A 129 -17.87 11.52 -8.05
C ILE A 129 -18.53 11.00 -9.33
N GLY A 130 -19.87 11.12 -9.42
CA GLY A 130 -20.61 10.70 -10.60
C GLY A 130 -20.16 11.43 -11.88
N ALA A 131 -19.94 12.75 -11.79
CA ALA A 131 -19.40 13.53 -12.91
C ALA A 131 -17.95 13.11 -13.28
N MET A 132 -17.11 12.82 -12.29
CA MET A 132 -15.73 12.35 -12.51
C MET A 132 -15.67 11.02 -13.27
N ILE A 133 -16.48 10.02 -12.85
CA ILE A 133 -16.41 8.65 -13.38
C ILE A 133 -17.47 8.31 -14.44
N GLY A 134 -18.30 9.30 -14.83
CA GLY A 134 -19.35 9.10 -15.84
C GLY A 134 -20.51 8.22 -15.37
N LYS A 135 -20.91 8.35 -14.09
CA LYS A 135 -22.05 7.61 -13.50
C LYS A 135 -23.02 8.56 -12.81
N ASN A 136 -24.27 8.13 -12.62
CA ASN A 136 -25.22 8.90 -11.82
C ASN A 136 -24.95 8.71 -10.30
N PRO A 137 -25.37 9.66 -9.44
CA PRO A 137 -25.14 9.59 -8.00
C PRO A 137 -25.74 8.34 -7.33
N ALA A 138 -26.86 7.82 -7.82
CA ALA A 138 -27.46 6.60 -7.29
C ALA A 138 -26.56 5.37 -7.52
N ALA A 139 -25.97 5.26 -8.72
CA ALA A 139 -25.00 4.21 -9.02
C ALA A 139 -23.72 4.33 -8.16
N CYS A 140 -23.28 5.55 -7.86
CA CYS A 140 -22.16 5.78 -6.95
C CYS A 140 -22.49 5.31 -5.53
N ARG A 141 -23.67 5.65 -4.98
CA ARG A 141 -24.11 5.13 -3.65
C ARG A 141 -24.15 3.61 -3.61
N GLN A 142 -24.66 2.96 -4.67
CA GLN A 142 -24.67 1.50 -4.73
C GLN A 142 -23.26 0.91 -4.80
N ALA A 143 -22.36 1.49 -5.58
CA ALA A 143 -20.97 1.05 -5.66
C ALA A 143 -20.25 1.21 -4.30
N PHE A 144 -20.48 2.31 -3.59
CA PHE A 144 -19.95 2.53 -2.25
C PHE A 144 -20.46 1.48 -1.26
N HIS A 145 -21.76 1.19 -1.28
CA HIS A 145 -22.34 0.17 -0.39
C HIS A 145 -21.74 -1.23 -0.63
N ARG A 146 -21.57 -1.63 -1.92
CA ARG A 146 -20.90 -2.90 -2.24
C ARG A 146 -19.45 -2.90 -1.77
N ALA A 147 -18.71 -1.80 -1.99
CA ALA A 147 -17.35 -1.68 -1.50
C ALA A 147 -17.27 -1.86 0.02
N GLN A 148 -18.16 -1.20 0.76
CA GLN A 148 -18.23 -1.36 2.23
C GLN A 148 -18.52 -2.82 2.63
N GLN A 149 -19.42 -3.51 1.95
CA GLN A 149 -19.71 -4.93 2.23
C GLN A 149 -18.50 -5.82 2.00
N HIS A 150 -17.75 -5.61 0.91
CA HIS A 150 -16.52 -6.37 0.62
C HIS A 150 -15.42 -6.10 1.67
N LEU A 151 -15.30 -4.86 2.15
CA LEU A 151 -14.28 -4.47 3.11
C LEU A 151 -14.67 -4.83 4.56
N ALA A 152 -15.96 -4.83 4.91
CA ALA A 152 -16.45 -5.04 6.28
C ALA A 152 -16.02 -6.38 6.91
N ALA A 153 -15.81 -7.40 6.10
CA ALA A 153 -15.29 -8.69 6.56
C ALA A 153 -13.85 -8.59 7.12
N HIS A 154 -13.12 -7.52 6.77
CA HIS A 154 -11.71 -7.32 7.09
C HIS A 154 -11.46 -6.08 7.96
N GLU A 155 -12.45 -5.19 8.10
CA GLU A 155 -12.35 -3.89 8.80
C GLU A 155 -12.28 -3.97 10.33
N ARG A 156 -12.34 -5.16 10.92
CA ARG A 156 -12.40 -5.26 12.39
C ARG A 156 -11.00 -5.36 12.99
N ARG A 157 -10.51 -4.22 13.50
CA ARG A 157 -9.73 -4.07 14.75
C ARG A 157 -8.91 -2.78 14.68
N PHE A 158 -9.05 -1.92 15.69
CA PHE A 158 -8.26 -0.69 15.85
C PHE A 158 -6.77 -0.99 15.72
N ALA A 159 -6.12 -0.29 14.82
CA ALA A 159 -4.66 -0.32 14.74
C ALA A 159 -4.08 0.24 16.06
N PRO A 160 -3.10 -0.41 16.68
CA PRO A 160 -2.41 0.13 17.85
C PRO A 160 -1.71 1.46 17.52
N SER A 161 -1.33 2.24 18.54
CA SER A 161 -0.51 3.43 18.33
C SER A 161 0.82 3.08 17.64
N LEU A 162 1.43 4.03 16.94
CA LEU A 162 2.73 3.80 16.28
C LEU A 162 3.81 3.32 17.25
N GLU A 163 3.80 3.83 18.47
CA GLU A 163 4.74 3.41 19.52
C GLU A 163 4.56 1.92 19.86
N THR A 164 3.32 1.50 20.11
CA THR A 164 2.99 0.09 20.33
C THR A 164 3.34 -0.78 19.14
N GLN A 165 3.12 -0.28 17.90
CA GLN A 165 3.51 -1.00 16.70
C GLN A 165 5.03 -1.17 16.61
N ARG A 166 5.83 -0.12 16.88
CA ARG A 166 7.30 -0.18 16.91
C ARG A 166 7.81 -1.17 17.95
N GLU A 167 7.22 -1.17 19.15
CA GLU A 167 7.58 -2.12 20.20
C GLU A 167 7.30 -3.57 19.79
N LEU A 168 6.14 -3.84 19.18
CA LEU A 168 5.77 -5.19 18.72
C LEU A 168 6.70 -5.68 17.62
N VAL A 169 6.97 -4.83 16.62
CA VAL A 169 7.91 -5.15 15.54
C VAL A 169 9.32 -5.34 16.07
N GLY A 170 9.75 -4.49 17.00
CA GLY A 170 11.08 -4.62 17.66
C GLY A 170 11.24 -5.93 18.43
N ARG A 171 10.22 -6.31 19.22
CA ARG A 171 10.23 -7.61 19.95
C ARG A 171 10.28 -8.79 18.99
N PHE A 172 9.48 -8.76 17.91
CA PHE A 172 9.51 -9.79 16.88
C PHE A 172 10.90 -9.91 16.23
N LEU A 173 11.56 -8.79 15.90
CA LEU A 173 12.89 -8.78 15.31
C LEU A 173 13.95 -9.35 16.27
N LEU A 174 13.91 -8.95 17.53
CA LEU A 174 14.83 -9.46 18.56
C LEU A 174 14.67 -10.97 18.74
N ALA A 175 13.43 -11.46 18.82
CA ALA A 175 13.14 -12.88 18.91
C ALA A 175 13.62 -13.65 17.65
N ALA A 176 13.47 -13.05 16.47
CA ALA A 176 13.96 -13.63 15.22
C ALA A 176 15.50 -13.70 15.20
N GLN A 177 16.19 -12.65 15.62
CA GLN A 177 17.66 -12.59 15.64
C GLN A 177 18.28 -13.53 16.69
N SER A 178 17.65 -13.65 17.86
CA SER A 178 18.13 -14.55 18.93
C SER A 178 17.73 -16.01 18.70
N GLY A 179 16.81 -16.30 17.77
CA GLY A 179 16.27 -17.63 17.57
C GLY A 179 15.32 -18.08 18.68
N ASP A 180 14.76 -17.13 19.46
CA ASP A 180 13.81 -17.41 20.53
C ASP A 180 12.45 -17.79 19.95
N VAL A 181 12.22 -19.10 19.85
CA VAL A 181 11.00 -19.67 19.26
C VAL A 181 9.76 -19.34 20.10
N GLN A 182 9.88 -19.28 21.43
CA GLN A 182 8.74 -18.96 22.29
C GLN A 182 8.33 -17.52 22.11
N ALA A 183 9.26 -16.57 22.13
CA ALA A 183 8.96 -15.15 21.90
C ALA A 183 8.40 -14.89 20.48
N LEU A 184 8.89 -15.61 19.46
CA LEU A 184 8.31 -15.58 18.12
C LEU A 184 6.85 -16.11 18.11
N THR A 185 6.60 -17.19 18.82
CA THR A 185 5.25 -17.77 18.93
C THR A 185 4.29 -16.79 19.60
N ASP A 186 4.71 -16.17 20.70
CA ASP A 186 3.88 -15.20 21.44
C ASP A 186 3.57 -13.93 20.61
N ALA A 187 4.50 -13.52 19.76
CA ALA A 187 4.34 -12.36 18.88
C ALA A 187 3.38 -12.59 17.70
N LEU A 188 3.17 -13.83 17.29
CA LEU A 188 2.36 -14.19 16.12
C LEU A 188 0.96 -14.66 16.54
N ALA A 189 -0.07 -14.23 15.82
CA ALA A 189 -1.42 -14.76 15.98
C ALA A 189 -1.50 -16.24 15.51
N GLN A 190 -2.47 -16.99 16.04
CA GLN A 190 -2.65 -18.39 15.64
C GLN A 190 -3.00 -18.54 14.16
N ASP A 191 -3.77 -17.61 13.63
CA ASP A 191 -4.22 -17.53 12.24
C ASP A 191 -3.35 -16.60 11.36
N VAL A 192 -2.12 -16.30 11.81
CA VAL A 192 -1.21 -15.40 11.09
C VAL A 192 -0.96 -15.85 9.65
N VAL A 193 -0.85 -14.87 8.76
CA VAL A 193 -0.60 -15.09 7.33
C VAL A 193 0.65 -14.34 6.88
N VAL A 194 1.51 -15.00 6.10
CA VAL A 194 2.63 -14.36 5.41
C VAL A 194 2.39 -14.34 3.92
N TRP A 195 2.45 -13.16 3.35
CA TRP A 195 2.41 -12.91 1.92
C TRP A 195 3.82 -12.56 1.44
N SER A 196 4.24 -13.08 0.29
CA SER A 196 5.56 -12.79 -0.27
C SER A 196 5.45 -12.47 -1.75
N ASP A 197 5.88 -11.27 -2.14
CA ASP A 197 5.85 -10.80 -3.52
C ASP A 197 7.27 -10.76 -4.11
N GLY A 198 7.61 -11.75 -4.92
CA GLY A 198 8.86 -11.81 -5.67
C GLY A 198 8.71 -11.45 -7.15
N GLY A 199 7.47 -11.32 -7.65
CA GLY A 199 7.16 -10.98 -9.04
C GLY A 199 7.72 -11.95 -10.08
N GLY A 200 8.06 -13.18 -9.68
CA GLY A 200 8.75 -14.14 -10.55
C GLY A 200 10.23 -13.82 -10.81
N LYS A 201 10.75 -12.70 -10.26
CA LYS A 201 12.14 -12.23 -10.45
C LYS A 201 13.09 -12.74 -9.38
N VAL A 202 12.57 -12.96 -8.19
CA VAL A 202 13.32 -13.48 -7.05
C VAL A 202 12.55 -14.62 -6.37
N SER A 203 13.26 -15.48 -5.65
CA SER A 203 12.65 -16.59 -4.92
C SER A 203 11.79 -16.07 -3.76
N ALA A 204 10.50 -16.34 -3.83
CA ALA A 204 9.51 -15.98 -2.82
C ALA A 204 8.45 -17.09 -2.71
N ALA A 205 7.65 -17.09 -1.63
CA ALA A 205 6.55 -18.03 -1.51
C ALA A 205 5.46 -17.68 -2.53
N LEU A 206 5.17 -18.61 -3.46
CA LEU A 206 4.18 -18.40 -4.52
C LEU A 206 2.72 -18.41 -4.02
N ARG A 207 2.50 -18.82 -2.77
CA ARG A 207 1.19 -18.84 -2.10
C ARG A 207 1.35 -18.35 -0.68
N PRO A 208 0.31 -17.75 -0.08
CA PRO A 208 0.36 -17.35 1.32
C PRO A 208 0.70 -18.52 2.24
N VAL A 209 1.56 -18.25 3.24
CA VAL A 209 1.85 -19.21 4.31
C VAL A 209 0.88 -18.95 5.44
N LEU A 210 0.05 -19.95 5.76
CA LEU A 210 -1.08 -19.82 6.69
C LEU A 210 -0.80 -20.54 8.01
N GLY A 211 -1.10 -19.86 9.12
CA GLY A 211 -1.08 -20.41 10.48
C GLY A 211 0.30 -20.36 11.13
N GLN A 212 0.26 -20.17 12.45
CA GLN A 212 1.43 -19.87 13.29
C GLN A 212 2.58 -20.86 13.11
N GLU A 213 2.30 -22.16 13.16
CA GLU A 213 3.33 -23.19 13.05
C GLU A 213 4.10 -23.16 11.72
N ARG A 214 3.35 -22.98 10.61
CA ARG A 214 3.97 -22.91 9.28
C ARG A 214 4.75 -21.61 9.10
N VAL A 215 4.23 -20.50 9.62
CA VAL A 215 4.91 -19.20 9.59
C VAL A 215 6.18 -19.24 10.41
N LEU A 216 6.18 -19.84 11.61
CA LEU A 216 7.39 -20.04 12.41
C LEU A 216 8.47 -20.83 11.64
N ARG A 217 8.10 -21.95 11.04
CA ARG A 217 9.04 -22.75 10.20
C ARG A 217 9.57 -21.94 9.01
N PHE A 218 8.70 -21.15 8.37
CA PHE A 218 9.07 -20.28 7.25
C PHE A 218 10.08 -19.21 7.68
N VAL A 219 9.81 -18.47 8.76
CA VAL A 219 10.71 -17.44 9.31
C VAL A 219 12.04 -18.05 9.72
N GLN A 220 12.03 -19.16 10.45
CA GLN A 220 13.26 -19.87 10.82
C GLN A 220 14.07 -20.33 9.60
N GLY A 221 13.38 -20.78 8.54
CA GLY A 221 14.03 -21.16 7.29
C GLY A 221 14.70 -19.98 6.58
N LEU A 222 14.11 -18.77 6.66
CA LEU A 222 14.74 -17.56 6.15
C LEU A 222 15.97 -17.14 6.97
N LEU A 223 15.88 -17.20 8.29
CA LEU A 223 16.98 -16.84 9.20
C LEU A 223 18.21 -17.76 9.05
N ARG A 224 18.01 -19.02 8.70
CA ARG A 224 19.11 -19.97 8.43
C ARG A 224 19.86 -19.69 7.14
N LYS A 225 19.24 -18.93 6.21
CA LYS A 225 19.93 -18.49 4.99
C LYS A 225 20.83 -17.30 5.37
N SER A 226 22.07 -17.59 5.72
CA SER A 226 23.07 -16.56 5.98
C SER A 226 23.24 -15.72 4.72
N LEU A 227 22.77 -14.47 4.76
CA LEU A 227 23.06 -13.49 3.73
C LEU A 227 24.31 -12.73 4.19
N ALA A 228 25.38 -12.76 3.38
CA ALA A 228 26.55 -11.94 3.62
C ALA A 228 26.14 -10.46 3.65
N ASP A 229 26.67 -9.70 4.58
CA ASP A 229 26.45 -8.25 4.73
C ASP A 229 24.98 -7.85 4.93
N LEU A 230 24.17 -8.73 5.56
CA LEU A 230 22.79 -8.38 5.90
C LEU A 230 22.75 -7.27 6.94
N THR A 231 22.14 -6.16 6.59
CA THR A 231 21.80 -5.08 7.53
C THR A 231 20.27 -4.88 7.56
N ILE A 232 19.78 -4.48 8.73
CA ILE A 232 18.34 -4.29 8.97
C ILE A 232 18.13 -2.88 9.50
N SER A 233 17.13 -2.19 8.95
CA SER A 233 16.65 -0.91 9.48
C SER A 233 15.12 -0.93 9.63
N VAL A 234 14.60 -0.05 10.47
CA VAL A 234 13.15 0.14 10.64
C VAL A 234 12.81 1.55 10.22
N GLU A 235 11.87 1.67 9.28
CA GLU A 235 11.39 2.94 8.75
C GLU A 235 9.86 2.98 8.79
N THR A 236 9.29 4.18 8.66
CA THR A 236 7.85 4.33 8.50
C THR A 236 7.47 4.20 7.03
N ILE A 237 6.93 3.06 6.69
CA ILE A 237 6.48 2.72 5.35
C ILE A 237 4.97 2.56 5.37
N ASN A 238 4.27 3.24 4.45
CA ASN A 238 2.82 3.16 4.41
C ASN A 238 2.14 3.50 5.74
N GLY A 239 2.63 4.54 6.42
CA GLY A 239 2.07 5.02 7.68
C GLY A 239 2.32 4.12 8.90
N ALA A 240 3.11 3.04 8.77
CA ALA A 240 3.38 2.08 9.83
C ALA A 240 4.85 1.67 9.87
N PRO A 241 5.37 1.20 11.03
CA PRO A 241 6.71 0.65 11.13
C PRO A 241 6.87 -0.57 10.23
N ALA A 242 7.88 -0.56 9.38
CA ALA A 242 8.27 -1.67 8.52
C ALA A 242 9.76 -1.97 8.65
N VAL A 243 10.12 -3.21 8.36
CA VAL A 243 11.50 -3.70 8.41
C VAL A 243 12.08 -3.74 7.02
N LEU A 244 13.20 -3.07 6.84
CA LEU A 244 13.96 -3.01 5.60
C LEU A 244 15.20 -3.89 5.71
N PHE A 245 15.40 -4.74 4.73
CA PHE A 245 16.54 -5.66 4.67
C PHE A 245 17.45 -5.26 3.52
N TRP A 246 18.73 -5.11 3.82
CA TRP A 246 19.75 -4.63 2.89
C TRP A 246 20.87 -5.65 2.75
N THR A 247 21.42 -5.76 1.55
CA THR A 247 22.63 -6.52 1.29
C THR A 247 23.51 -5.72 0.33
N GLY A 248 24.80 -5.55 0.68
CA GLY A 248 25.71 -4.73 -0.13
C GLY A 248 25.22 -3.30 -0.40
N GLY A 249 24.45 -2.72 0.53
CA GLY A 249 23.86 -1.37 0.34
C GLY A 249 22.62 -1.31 -0.57
N THR A 250 22.14 -2.45 -1.07
CA THR A 250 20.92 -2.54 -1.89
C THR A 250 19.75 -3.06 -1.06
N LEU A 251 18.61 -2.40 -1.16
CA LEU A 251 17.36 -2.84 -0.54
C LEU A 251 16.84 -4.07 -1.29
N PHE A 252 16.71 -5.23 -0.62
CA PHE A 252 16.23 -6.44 -1.26
C PHE A 252 14.90 -6.95 -0.73
N MET A 253 14.46 -6.48 0.46
CA MET A 253 13.14 -6.83 1.00
C MET A 253 12.63 -5.73 1.93
N VAL A 254 11.33 -5.52 1.88
CA VAL A 254 10.57 -4.76 2.87
C VAL A 254 9.52 -5.67 3.49
N SER A 255 9.43 -5.70 4.81
CA SER A 255 8.36 -6.39 5.53
C SER A 255 7.48 -5.39 6.27
N SER A 256 6.22 -5.30 5.86
CA SER A 256 5.16 -4.56 6.56
C SER A 256 4.28 -5.51 7.36
N PHE A 257 3.58 -5.00 8.39
CA PHE A 257 2.86 -5.81 9.35
C PHE A 257 1.44 -5.29 9.56
N ARG A 258 0.46 -6.20 9.65
CA ARG A 258 -0.83 -5.89 10.25
C ARG A 258 -0.85 -6.41 11.68
N LEU A 259 -1.07 -5.49 12.61
CA LEU A 259 -1.05 -5.75 14.05
C LEU A 259 -2.45 -5.60 14.64
N ALA A 260 -2.87 -6.56 15.44
CA ALA A 260 -4.12 -6.47 16.20
C ALA A 260 -4.01 -7.31 17.47
N ASN A 261 -4.68 -6.89 18.56
CA ASN A 261 -4.71 -7.59 19.84
C ASN A 261 -3.31 -7.90 20.41
N GLY A 262 -2.33 -7.01 20.19
CA GLY A 262 -0.96 -7.20 20.67
C GLY A 262 -0.15 -8.27 19.92
N GLN A 263 -0.62 -8.75 18.77
CA GLN A 263 0.02 -9.77 17.95
C GLN A 263 0.08 -9.38 16.47
N ILE A 264 1.01 -9.99 15.74
CA ILE A 264 1.13 -9.90 14.28
C ILE A 264 0.11 -10.84 13.65
N GLN A 265 -0.83 -10.26 12.88
CA GLN A 265 -1.86 -11.00 12.16
C GLN A 265 -1.44 -11.30 10.72
N GLU A 266 -0.72 -10.37 10.09
CA GLU A 266 -0.23 -10.55 8.73
C GLU A 266 1.15 -9.93 8.56
N ILE A 267 1.95 -10.56 7.71
CA ILE A 267 3.25 -10.07 7.28
C ILE A 267 3.26 -9.99 5.76
N TYR A 268 3.61 -8.83 5.23
CA TYR A 268 3.69 -8.55 3.80
C TYR A 268 5.15 -8.34 3.42
N GLY A 269 5.76 -9.34 2.80
CA GLY A 269 7.14 -9.29 2.31
C GLY A 269 7.21 -8.90 0.84
N ILE A 270 7.71 -7.73 0.53
CA ILE A 270 7.95 -7.25 -0.83
C ILE A 270 9.42 -7.48 -1.17
N LEU A 271 9.66 -8.36 -2.15
CA LEU A 271 11.01 -8.74 -2.62
C LEU A 271 11.19 -8.40 -4.10
N ASN A 272 10.09 -8.11 -4.85
CA ASN A 272 10.18 -7.77 -6.25
C ASN A 272 11.03 -6.49 -6.43
N PRO A 273 12.20 -6.55 -7.11
CA PRO A 273 13.11 -5.41 -7.23
C PRO A 273 12.49 -4.20 -7.94
N ASP A 274 11.56 -4.40 -8.88
CA ASP A 274 10.88 -3.29 -9.54
C ASP A 274 10.05 -2.47 -8.55
N LYS A 275 9.37 -3.15 -7.61
CA LYS A 275 8.55 -2.51 -6.57
C LYS A 275 9.37 -1.83 -5.48
N LEU A 276 10.61 -2.27 -5.28
CA LEU A 276 11.52 -1.67 -4.30
C LEU A 276 12.26 -0.43 -4.86
N ALA A 277 12.33 -0.29 -6.18
CA ALA A 277 13.12 0.76 -6.83
C ALA A 277 12.64 2.17 -6.45
N TYR A 278 11.33 2.40 -6.35
CA TYR A 278 10.79 3.71 -5.96
C TYR A 278 11.19 4.07 -4.53
N LEU A 279 10.95 3.18 -3.59
CA LEU A 279 11.32 3.37 -2.17
C LEU A 279 12.84 3.58 -2.01
N GLN A 280 13.65 2.83 -2.73
CA GLN A 280 15.11 2.98 -2.65
C GLN A 280 15.57 4.37 -3.09
N ARG A 281 14.95 4.97 -4.12
CA ARG A 281 15.21 6.36 -4.53
C ARG A 281 14.80 7.36 -3.44
N GLN A 282 13.62 7.20 -2.82
CA GLN A 282 13.17 8.05 -1.71
C GLN A 282 14.16 8.04 -0.54
N LEU A 283 14.66 6.85 -0.15
CA LEU A 283 15.61 6.70 0.95
C LEU A 283 16.98 7.31 0.65
N GLN A 284 17.41 7.31 -0.62
CA GLN A 284 18.65 7.96 -1.05
C GLN A 284 18.56 9.49 -1.04
N THR A 285 17.40 10.05 -1.38
CA THR A 285 17.17 11.51 -1.39
C THR A 285 17.05 12.10 0.02
N ARG A 286 16.73 11.27 1.02
CA ARG A 286 16.58 11.69 2.43
C ARG A 286 17.93 11.73 3.20
N ARG A 287 18.96 11.09 2.67
CA ARG A 287 20.33 11.10 3.24
C ARG A 287 21.10 12.32 2.78
#